data_6683aa3886fdff8e163030d3f3cd2c2a
#
_entry.id   6683aa3886fdff8e163030d3f3cd2c2a
#
_cell.length_a   1.000
_cell.length_b   1.000
_cell.length_c   1.000
_cell.angle_alpha   90.00
_cell.angle_beta   90.00
_cell.angle_gamma   90.00
#
_symmetry.space_group_name_H-M   'P 1'
#
loop_
_entity.id
_entity.type
_entity.pdbx_description
1 polymer ?
#
loop_
_entity_poly.entity_id
_entity_poly.type
_entity_poly.pdbx_seq_one_letter_code
_entity_poly.pdbx_strand_id
1 'polypeptide(L)'
;MKLAITAFLLILGIACGNELEAAKAEFAKQDKALNETYAQLKKDLSPQLFADVQQAQRTWVEHRDFMAKWQERENEPDTAVDRWELAAALTKGRIDWLKAWKKQEMRESWTGRYSDGYNGVLEIVEKDGKRWFVLNVVRGPTFHVGGIGGEFRRNGQMGFFETKAEGEERPTWITFREPYDKLGRITVEGENTSYFHGARAYFDGVYLWTGELTPEEQQKVIEGKWDE
;
A
#
# COMPACT_ATOMS: atom_id res chain seq x y z
N MET A 1 -16.06 -6.31 49.98
CA MET A 1 -15.84 -6.84 48.64
C MET A 1 -16.39 -5.95 47.51
N LYS A 2 -17.31 -5.03 47.71
CA LYS A 2 -17.85 -4.12 46.67
C LYS A 2 -16.95 -2.91 46.31
N LEU A 3 -16.09 -2.44 47.22
CA LEU A 3 -15.22 -1.26 46.98
C LEU A 3 -14.03 -1.56 46.04
N ALA A 4 -13.51 -2.79 46.02
CA ALA A 4 -12.34 -3.14 45.18
C ALA A 4 -12.70 -3.25 43.67
N ILE A 5 -13.93 -3.63 43.34
CA ILE A 5 -14.40 -3.76 41.96
C ILE A 5 -14.60 -2.39 41.31
N THR A 6 -15.10 -1.41 42.08
CA THR A 6 -15.32 -0.06 41.54
C THR A 6 -14.01 0.69 41.27
N ALA A 7 -13.00 0.51 42.11
CA ALA A 7 -11.67 1.11 41.87
C ALA A 7 -10.96 0.52 40.67
N PHE A 8 -11.08 -0.79 40.43
CA PHE A 8 -10.47 -1.48 39.27
C PHE A 8 -11.10 -1.04 37.94
N LEU A 9 -12.42 -0.87 37.91
CA LEU A 9 -13.14 -0.35 36.73
C LEU A 9 -12.80 1.11 36.41
N LEU A 10 -12.55 1.93 37.44
CA LEU A 10 -12.15 3.32 37.26
C LEU A 10 -10.70 3.43 36.71
N ILE A 11 -9.81 2.58 37.14
CA ILE A 11 -8.41 2.58 36.67
C ILE A 11 -8.35 2.10 35.21
N LEU A 12 -9.11 1.08 34.83
CA LEU A 12 -9.23 0.62 33.44
C LEU A 12 -9.84 1.70 32.53
N GLY A 13 -10.87 2.40 32.97
CA GLY A 13 -11.50 3.49 32.19
C GLY A 13 -10.58 4.69 31.98
N ILE A 14 -9.70 5.01 32.92
CA ILE A 14 -8.71 6.10 32.81
C ILE A 14 -7.56 5.68 31.86
N ALA A 15 -7.12 4.44 31.91
CA ALA A 15 -6.07 3.93 31.01
C ALA A 15 -6.56 3.93 29.56
N CYS A 16 -7.71 3.38 29.28
CA CYS A 16 -8.30 3.34 27.93
C CYS A 16 -8.59 4.76 27.40
N GLY A 17 -9.03 5.69 28.26
CA GLY A 17 -9.20 7.09 27.89
C GLY A 17 -7.89 7.77 27.46
N ASN A 18 -6.78 7.48 28.11
CA ASN A 18 -5.46 8.00 27.76
C ASN A 18 -4.95 7.43 26.43
N GLU A 19 -5.16 6.15 26.17
CA GLU A 19 -4.75 5.49 24.93
C GLU A 19 -5.54 6.04 23.72
N LEU A 20 -6.83 6.23 23.87
CA LEU A 20 -7.68 6.82 22.83
C LEU A 20 -7.25 8.26 22.48
N GLU A 21 -6.99 9.09 23.47
CA GLU A 21 -6.53 10.46 23.23
C GLU A 21 -5.11 10.49 22.60
N ALA A 22 -4.23 9.56 22.99
CA ALA A 22 -2.91 9.41 22.36
C ALA A 22 -3.03 8.98 20.88
N ALA A 23 -3.88 8.02 20.56
CA ALA A 23 -4.12 7.57 19.19
C ALA A 23 -4.71 8.69 18.31
N LYS A 24 -5.68 9.46 18.83
CA LYS A 24 -6.23 10.65 18.15
C LYS A 24 -5.18 11.73 17.92
N ALA A 25 -4.32 11.98 18.89
CA ALA A 25 -3.24 12.97 18.78
C ALA A 25 -2.22 12.56 17.71
N GLU A 26 -1.84 11.28 17.66
CA GLU A 26 -0.94 10.78 16.62
C GLU A 26 -1.60 10.87 15.23
N PHE A 27 -2.87 10.50 15.08
CA PHE A 27 -3.59 10.70 13.83
C PHE A 27 -3.60 12.18 13.40
N ALA A 28 -3.95 13.09 14.30
CA ALA A 28 -3.97 14.53 14.00
C ALA A 28 -2.60 15.06 13.53
N LYS A 29 -1.51 14.57 14.13
CA LYS A 29 -0.15 14.89 13.74
C LYS A 29 0.16 14.37 12.32
N GLN A 30 -0.20 13.12 12.01
CA GLN A 30 0.01 12.55 10.68
C GLN A 30 -0.88 13.23 9.63
N ASP A 31 -2.14 13.54 9.93
CA ASP A 31 -3.04 14.23 9.02
C ASP A 31 -2.56 15.66 8.69
N LYS A 32 -2.02 16.37 9.68
CA LYS A 32 -1.36 17.66 9.44
C LYS A 32 -0.16 17.51 8.49
N ALA A 33 0.71 16.55 8.73
CA ALA A 33 1.88 16.29 7.87
C ALA A 33 1.47 15.87 6.45
N LEU A 34 0.38 15.10 6.31
CA LEU A 34 -0.21 14.75 5.01
C LEU A 34 -0.65 16.01 4.25
N ASN A 35 -1.40 16.90 4.90
CA ASN A 35 -1.90 18.12 4.30
C ASN A 35 -0.77 19.07 3.90
N GLU A 36 0.28 19.18 4.70
CA GLU A 36 1.49 19.97 4.38
C GLU A 36 2.22 19.38 3.16
N THR A 37 2.39 18.05 3.11
CA THR A 37 3.01 17.35 1.98
C THR A 37 2.20 17.55 0.70
N TYR A 38 0.88 17.40 0.77
CA TYR A 38 -0.01 17.60 -0.37
C TYR A 38 0.00 19.05 -0.87
N ALA A 39 -0.03 20.03 0.04
CA ALA A 39 0.06 21.44 -0.32
C ALA A 39 1.40 21.80 -0.98
N GLN A 40 2.49 21.15 -0.57
CA GLN A 40 3.79 21.32 -1.19
C GLN A 40 3.83 20.70 -2.60
N LEU A 41 3.25 19.49 -2.79
CA LEU A 41 3.16 18.88 -4.12
C LEU A 41 2.39 19.75 -5.13
N LYS A 42 1.34 20.45 -4.68
CA LYS A 42 0.59 21.38 -5.53
C LYS A 42 1.47 22.49 -6.10
N LYS A 43 2.52 22.90 -5.37
CA LYS A 43 3.47 23.94 -5.82
C LYS A 43 4.58 23.37 -6.71
N ASP A 44 4.96 22.10 -6.46
CA ASP A 44 6.14 21.49 -7.06
C ASP A 44 5.84 20.78 -8.39
N LEU A 45 4.62 20.25 -8.55
CA LEU A 45 4.22 19.47 -9.73
C LEU A 45 3.58 20.38 -10.80
N SER A 46 3.69 19.93 -12.05
CA SER A 46 2.91 20.54 -13.14
C SER A 46 1.40 20.36 -12.86
N PRO A 47 0.53 21.26 -13.37
CA PRO A 47 -0.91 21.15 -13.17
C PRO A 47 -1.49 19.79 -13.60
N GLN A 48 -0.92 19.20 -14.65
CA GLN A 48 -1.34 17.90 -15.18
C GLN A 48 -1.03 16.77 -14.19
N LEU A 49 0.23 16.67 -13.72
CA LEU A 49 0.62 15.66 -12.73
C LEU A 49 -0.09 15.86 -11.39
N PHE A 50 -0.31 17.11 -11.00
CA PHE A 50 -1.06 17.38 -9.77
C PHE A 50 -2.53 16.97 -9.87
N ALA A 51 -3.15 17.02 -11.04
CA ALA A 51 -4.52 16.55 -11.23
C ALA A 51 -4.64 15.04 -10.94
N ASP A 52 -3.66 14.24 -11.37
CA ASP A 52 -3.59 12.80 -11.08
C ASP A 52 -3.45 12.56 -9.56
N VAL A 53 -2.54 13.30 -8.91
CA VAL A 53 -2.38 13.24 -7.44
C VAL A 53 -3.67 13.63 -6.74
N GLN A 54 -4.36 14.68 -7.20
CA GLN A 54 -5.60 15.17 -6.60
C GLN A 54 -6.72 14.12 -6.65
N GLN A 55 -6.88 13.47 -7.81
CA GLN A 55 -7.88 12.41 -7.97
C GLN A 55 -7.55 11.22 -7.06
N ALA A 56 -6.30 10.75 -7.08
CA ALA A 56 -5.86 9.65 -6.24
C ALA A 56 -5.97 9.98 -4.74
N GLN A 57 -5.77 11.24 -4.34
CA GLN A 57 -5.88 11.65 -2.94
C GLN A 57 -7.33 11.66 -2.45
N ARG A 58 -8.30 12.07 -3.27
CA ARG A 58 -9.72 12.03 -2.90
C ARG A 58 -10.18 10.61 -2.62
N THR A 59 -9.95 9.71 -3.55
CA THR A 59 -10.31 8.29 -3.41
C THR A 59 -9.61 7.65 -2.20
N TRP A 60 -8.35 8.04 -1.96
CA TRP A 60 -7.60 7.50 -0.83
C TRP A 60 -8.15 7.97 0.52
N VAL A 61 -8.59 9.24 0.66
CA VAL A 61 -9.21 9.72 1.91
C VAL A 61 -10.47 8.92 2.24
N GLU A 62 -11.32 8.70 1.23
CA GLU A 62 -12.53 7.87 1.39
C GLU A 62 -12.18 6.44 1.82
N HIS A 63 -11.15 5.85 1.20
CA HIS A 63 -10.65 4.52 1.56
C HIS A 63 -10.12 4.48 3.00
N ARG A 64 -9.26 5.44 3.42
CA ARG A 64 -8.73 5.53 4.78
C ARG A 64 -9.86 5.59 5.80
N ASP A 65 -10.80 6.49 5.59
CA ASP A 65 -11.89 6.73 6.53
C ASP A 65 -12.83 5.52 6.63
N PHE A 66 -13.08 4.84 5.52
CA PHE A 66 -13.82 3.58 5.50
C PHE A 66 -13.08 2.47 6.26
N MET A 67 -11.79 2.27 5.99
CA MET A 67 -10.97 1.26 6.65
C MET A 67 -10.90 1.48 8.16
N ALA A 68 -10.65 2.73 8.57
CA ALA A 68 -10.56 3.10 9.97
C ALA A 68 -11.90 2.91 10.69
N LYS A 69 -13.00 3.38 10.09
CA LYS A 69 -14.34 3.24 10.68
C LYS A 69 -14.73 1.77 10.87
N TRP A 70 -14.32 0.89 9.98
CA TRP A 70 -14.64 -0.54 10.09
C TRP A 70 -14.02 -1.21 11.31
N GLN A 71 -12.92 -0.66 11.88
CA GLN A 71 -12.30 -1.18 13.08
C GLN A 71 -13.13 -0.88 14.34
N GLU A 72 -13.95 0.18 14.32
CA GLU A 72 -14.77 0.58 15.46
C GLU A 72 -16.04 -0.26 15.57
N ARG A 73 -16.25 -0.90 16.72
CA ARG A 73 -17.44 -1.70 17.02
C ARG A 73 -18.25 -1.04 18.12
N GLU A 74 -19.57 -0.97 17.94
CA GLU A 74 -20.48 -0.15 18.73
C GLU A 74 -20.47 -0.44 20.24
N ASN A 75 -20.12 -1.64 20.65
CA ASN A 75 -20.13 -2.05 22.07
C ASN A 75 -18.74 -2.45 22.61
N GLU A 76 -17.67 -2.14 21.88
CA GLU A 76 -16.32 -2.50 22.23
C GLU A 76 -15.43 -1.22 22.23
N PRO A 77 -15.35 -0.50 23.37
CA PRO A 77 -14.66 0.82 23.42
C PRO A 77 -13.18 0.76 23.06
N ASP A 78 -12.51 -0.37 23.26
CA ASP A 78 -11.10 -0.54 22.92
C ASP A 78 -10.89 -0.48 21.40
N THR A 79 -11.90 -0.84 20.60
CA THR A 79 -11.83 -0.75 19.13
C THR A 79 -11.85 0.68 18.60
N ALA A 80 -12.21 1.66 19.42
CA ALA A 80 -12.05 3.07 19.08
C ALA A 80 -10.58 3.49 19.01
N VAL A 81 -9.69 2.87 19.79
CA VAL A 81 -8.24 3.04 19.70
C VAL A 81 -7.75 2.52 18.37
N ASP A 82 -8.11 1.28 18.01
CA ASP A 82 -7.73 0.61 16.76
C ASP A 82 -8.08 1.46 15.53
N ARG A 83 -9.23 2.10 15.54
CA ARG A 83 -9.67 3.04 14.50
C ARG A 83 -8.65 4.14 14.23
N TRP A 84 -8.23 4.82 15.28
CA TRP A 84 -7.34 5.98 15.15
C TRP A 84 -5.90 5.56 14.88
N GLU A 85 -5.46 4.44 15.42
CA GLU A 85 -4.14 3.85 15.13
C GLU A 85 -4.05 3.44 13.67
N LEU A 86 -5.07 2.75 13.14
CA LEU A 86 -5.11 2.40 11.72
C LEU A 86 -5.14 3.65 10.83
N ALA A 87 -5.97 4.64 11.18
CA ALA A 87 -6.01 5.90 10.43
C ALA A 87 -4.64 6.60 10.40
N ALA A 88 -3.92 6.62 11.52
CA ALA A 88 -2.57 7.20 11.61
C ALA A 88 -1.56 6.42 10.76
N ALA A 89 -1.57 5.08 10.83
CA ALA A 89 -0.68 4.22 10.08
C ALA A 89 -0.89 4.35 8.56
N LEU A 90 -2.14 4.32 8.09
CA LEU A 90 -2.48 4.54 6.69
C LEU A 90 -2.03 5.93 6.23
N THR A 91 -2.24 6.96 7.06
CA THR A 91 -1.85 8.34 6.75
C THR A 91 -0.34 8.48 6.62
N LYS A 92 0.44 7.82 7.48
CA LYS A 92 1.90 7.78 7.39
C LYS A 92 2.38 7.15 6.07
N GLY A 93 1.82 5.99 5.70
CA GLY A 93 2.14 5.34 4.42
C GLY A 93 1.77 6.21 3.21
N ARG A 94 0.65 6.95 3.29
CA ARG A 94 0.26 7.88 2.23
C ARG A 94 1.20 9.08 2.09
N ILE A 95 1.74 9.59 3.18
CA ILE A 95 2.77 10.65 3.14
C ILE A 95 3.98 10.20 2.33
N ASP A 96 4.45 8.97 2.55
CA ASP A 96 5.60 8.42 1.82
C ASP A 96 5.28 8.24 0.33
N TRP A 97 4.08 7.77 0.00
CA TRP A 97 3.59 7.71 -1.37
C TRP A 97 3.51 9.09 -2.03
N LEU A 98 2.99 10.12 -1.34
CA LEU A 98 2.96 11.48 -1.85
C LEU A 98 4.38 12.03 -2.09
N LYS A 99 5.32 11.76 -1.17
CA LYS A 99 6.74 12.15 -1.35
C LYS A 99 7.38 11.47 -2.56
N ALA A 100 6.95 10.26 -2.91
CA ALA A 100 7.46 9.55 -4.07
C ALA A 100 7.14 10.28 -5.39
N TRP A 101 6.05 11.06 -5.47
CA TRP A 101 5.77 11.90 -6.63
C TRP A 101 6.83 12.95 -6.93
N LYS A 102 7.56 13.43 -5.93
CA LYS A 102 8.70 14.35 -6.11
C LYS A 102 9.97 13.68 -6.62
N LYS A 103 10.09 12.37 -6.37
CA LYS A 103 11.26 11.58 -6.74
C LYS A 103 11.12 10.96 -8.13
N GLN A 104 10.12 11.39 -8.91
CA GLN A 104 9.87 10.87 -10.24
C GLN A 104 10.98 11.34 -11.19
N GLU A 105 12.00 10.51 -11.32
CA GLU A 105 13.11 10.68 -12.24
C GLU A 105 12.99 9.66 -13.38
N MET A 106 13.49 10.03 -14.56
CA MET A 106 13.53 9.11 -15.69
C MET A 106 14.41 7.90 -15.34
N ARG A 107 13.87 6.70 -15.51
CA ARG A 107 14.53 5.46 -15.15
C ARG A 107 14.71 4.56 -16.38
N GLU A 108 15.92 4.08 -16.57
CA GLU A 108 16.23 3.11 -17.63
C GLU A 108 15.84 1.67 -17.21
N SER A 109 15.99 1.35 -15.92
CA SER A 109 15.66 0.05 -15.34
C SER A 109 14.39 0.14 -14.49
N TRP A 110 13.61 -0.94 -14.48
CA TRP A 110 12.48 -1.10 -13.57
C TRP A 110 12.90 -1.64 -12.20
N THR A 111 14.17 -1.94 -11.97
CA THR A 111 14.62 -2.42 -10.65
C THR A 111 14.29 -1.42 -9.56
N GLY A 112 13.64 -1.90 -8.50
CA GLY A 112 13.27 -1.09 -7.34
C GLY A 112 11.98 -1.53 -6.68
N ARG A 113 11.63 -0.81 -5.63
CA ARG A 113 10.38 -0.96 -4.87
C ARG A 113 9.39 0.11 -5.29
N TYR A 114 8.15 -0.31 -5.47
CA TYR A 114 7.03 0.53 -5.88
C TYR A 114 5.86 0.34 -4.90
N SER A 115 5.06 1.38 -4.69
CA SER A 115 3.84 1.34 -3.89
C SER A 115 2.66 1.98 -4.62
N ASP A 116 1.48 1.42 -4.46
CA ASP A 116 0.23 2.01 -4.95
C ASP A 116 -0.40 3.00 -3.96
N GLY A 117 0.15 3.11 -2.75
CA GLY A 117 -0.38 3.95 -1.69
C GLY A 117 -1.65 3.41 -1.00
N TYR A 118 -2.00 2.13 -1.26
CA TYR A 118 -3.12 1.38 -0.66
C TYR A 118 -2.67 0.05 -0.04
N ASN A 119 -1.44 0.00 0.49
CA ASN A 119 -0.78 -1.21 1.01
C ASN A 119 -0.47 -2.28 -0.07
N GLY A 120 -0.33 -1.86 -1.33
CA GLY A 120 0.26 -2.67 -2.38
C GLY A 120 1.74 -2.32 -2.53
N VAL A 121 2.57 -3.35 -2.59
CA VAL A 121 4.02 -3.25 -2.81
C VAL A 121 4.40 -4.16 -3.99
N LEU A 122 5.01 -3.55 -4.99
CA LEU A 122 5.60 -4.23 -6.14
C LEU A 122 7.11 -4.06 -6.08
N GLU A 123 7.84 -5.15 -6.12
CA GLU A 123 9.29 -5.17 -6.21
C GLU A 123 9.70 -5.81 -7.52
N ILE A 124 10.61 -5.17 -8.25
CA ILE A 124 11.11 -5.64 -9.54
C ILE A 124 12.63 -5.70 -9.51
N VAL A 125 13.19 -6.74 -10.11
CA VAL A 125 14.62 -6.90 -10.34
C VAL A 125 14.86 -7.24 -11.81
N GLU A 126 15.73 -6.45 -12.46
CA GLU A 126 16.28 -6.74 -13.79
C GLU A 126 17.78 -7.04 -13.65
N LYS A 127 18.19 -8.26 -13.98
CA LYS A 127 19.58 -8.72 -13.86
C LYS A 127 19.89 -9.77 -14.93
N ASP A 128 21.05 -9.67 -15.55
CA ASP A 128 21.57 -10.62 -16.54
C ASP A 128 20.58 -10.95 -17.67
N GLY A 129 19.81 -9.92 -18.11
CA GLY A 129 18.82 -10.04 -19.18
C GLY A 129 17.50 -10.70 -18.75
N LYS A 130 17.38 -11.11 -17.50
CA LYS A 130 16.17 -11.67 -16.90
C LYS A 130 15.49 -10.66 -15.99
N ARG A 131 14.21 -10.90 -15.70
CA ARG A 131 13.38 -9.99 -14.90
C ARG A 131 12.47 -10.77 -13.98
N TRP A 132 12.45 -10.37 -12.72
CA TRP A 132 11.59 -10.96 -11.68
C TRP A 132 10.79 -9.89 -10.99
N PHE A 133 9.67 -10.28 -10.48
CA PHE A 133 8.86 -9.43 -9.61
C PHE A 133 8.27 -10.22 -8.44
N VAL A 134 7.94 -9.47 -7.41
CA VAL A 134 7.08 -9.87 -6.30
C VAL A 134 6.05 -8.76 -6.10
N LEU A 135 4.79 -9.13 -6.00
CA LEU A 135 3.69 -8.21 -5.80
C LEU A 135 2.84 -8.69 -4.62
N ASN A 136 2.84 -7.91 -3.56
CA ASN A 136 2.08 -8.15 -2.34
C ASN A 136 1.05 -7.05 -2.15
N VAL A 137 -0.16 -7.44 -1.75
CA VAL A 137 -1.24 -6.50 -1.46
C VAL A 137 -1.97 -6.88 -0.19
N VAL A 138 -2.45 -5.85 0.54
CA VAL A 138 -3.39 -6.00 1.64
C VAL A 138 -4.57 -5.07 1.36
N ARG A 139 -5.78 -5.63 1.22
CA ARG A 139 -6.96 -4.89 0.77
C ARG A 139 -8.16 -5.06 1.70
N GLY A 140 -8.95 -4.01 1.74
CA GLY A 140 -10.23 -3.98 2.44
C GLY A 140 -10.12 -4.04 3.96
N PRO A 141 -11.23 -3.81 4.66
CA PRO A 141 -11.25 -3.64 6.12
C PRO A 141 -11.02 -4.94 6.89
N THR A 142 -11.06 -6.08 6.21
CA THR A 142 -10.78 -7.41 6.76
C THR A 142 -9.39 -7.92 6.34
N PHE A 143 -8.52 -7.03 5.84
CA PHE A 143 -7.12 -7.30 5.51
C PHE A 143 -6.93 -8.53 4.61
N HIS A 144 -7.71 -8.62 3.52
CA HIS A 144 -7.48 -9.67 2.52
C HIS A 144 -6.11 -9.49 1.89
N VAL A 145 -5.29 -10.52 2.01
CA VAL A 145 -3.96 -10.55 1.45
C VAL A 145 -3.95 -11.16 0.05
N GLY A 146 -2.99 -10.75 -0.76
CA GLY A 146 -2.67 -11.38 -2.02
C GLY A 146 -1.18 -11.28 -2.28
N GLY A 147 -0.63 -12.33 -2.92
CA GLY A 147 0.77 -12.39 -3.30
C GLY A 147 0.95 -13.16 -4.61
N ILE A 148 1.76 -12.61 -5.52
CA ILE A 148 2.12 -13.24 -6.79
C ILE A 148 3.51 -12.79 -7.20
N GLY A 149 4.29 -13.65 -7.83
CA GLY A 149 5.63 -13.31 -8.30
C GLY A 149 6.22 -14.34 -9.22
N GLY A 150 7.31 -13.99 -9.87
CA GLY A 150 8.05 -14.86 -10.76
C GLY A 150 8.86 -14.12 -11.82
N GLU A 151 9.42 -14.89 -12.75
CA GLU A 151 10.14 -14.33 -13.90
C GLU A 151 9.13 -13.84 -14.96
N PHE A 152 9.30 -12.62 -15.45
CA PHE A 152 8.44 -12.02 -16.47
C PHE A 152 9.22 -11.57 -17.70
N ARG A 153 8.51 -11.41 -18.82
CA ARG A 153 9.09 -10.91 -20.09
C ARG A 153 8.77 -9.42 -20.24
N ARG A 154 9.73 -8.65 -20.73
CA ARG A 154 9.53 -7.24 -21.07
C ARG A 154 9.76 -6.99 -22.55
N ASN A 155 8.88 -6.22 -23.17
CA ASN A 155 9.02 -5.70 -24.52
C ASN A 155 8.75 -4.20 -24.50
N GLY A 156 9.82 -3.41 -24.61
CA GLY A 156 9.73 -1.94 -24.50
C GLY A 156 9.18 -1.53 -23.13
N GLN A 157 8.00 -0.88 -23.14
CA GLN A 157 7.31 -0.38 -21.95
C GLN A 157 6.25 -1.35 -21.39
N MET A 158 6.18 -2.56 -21.94
CA MET A 158 5.24 -3.59 -21.48
C MET A 158 5.96 -4.77 -20.89
N GLY A 159 5.52 -5.20 -19.71
CA GLY A 159 5.90 -6.44 -19.06
C GLY A 159 4.75 -7.45 -19.08
N PHE A 160 5.08 -8.74 -19.17
CA PHE A 160 4.10 -9.82 -19.26
C PHE A 160 4.52 -10.99 -18.38
N PHE A 161 3.68 -11.35 -17.46
CA PHE A 161 3.80 -12.55 -16.66
C PHE A 161 2.60 -13.44 -16.88
N GLU A 162 2.84 -14.73 -16.98
CA GLU A 162 1.82 -15.76 -17.08
C GLU A 162 2.19 -16.91 -16.16
N THR A 163 1.21 -17.37 -15.40
CA THR A 163 1.32 -18.58 -14.59
C THR A 163 -0.01 -19.33 -14.59
N LYS A 164 0.04 -20.61 -14.21
CA LYS A 164 -1.18 -21.40 -14.05
C LYS A 164 -1.08 -22.16 -12.74
N ALA A 165 -1.97 -21.85 -11.81
CA ALA A 165 -2.06 -22.59 -10.55
C ALA A 165 -2.59 -24.00 -10.78
N GLU A 166 -2.20 -24.92 -9.91
CA GLU A 166 -2.67 -26.31 -9.97
C GLU A 166 -4.19 -26.35 -9.76
N GLY A 167 -4.89 -27.07 -10.65
CA GLY A 167 -6.34 -27.19 -10.62
C GLY A 167 -7.11 -26.07 -11.33
N GLU A 168 -6.47 -24.99 -11.72
CA GLU A 168 -7.11 -23.91 -12.48
C GLU A 168 -7.26 -24.27 -13.96
N GLU A 169 -8.40 -23.91 -14.57
CA GLU A 169 -8.64 -24.18 -16.01
C GLU A 169 -7.88 -23.18 -16.88
N ARG A 170 -7.83 -21.91 -16.49
CA ARG A 170 -7.22 -20.81 -17.23
C ARG A 170 -5.97 -20.28 -16.55
N PRO A 171 -4.97 -19.84 -17.31
CA PRO A 171 -3.81 -19.17 -16.72
C PRO A 171 -4.19 -17.81 -16.12
N THR A 172 -3.35 -17.36 -15.20
CA THR A 172 -3.35 -16.01 -14.62
C THR A 172 -2.35 -15.17 -15.37
N TRP A 173 -2.72 -13.94 -15.71
CA TRP A 173 -1.81 -12.96 -16.31
C TRP A 173 -1.66 -11.73 -15.43
N ILE A 174 -0.44 -11.21 -15.39
CA ILE A 174 -0.13 -9.87 -14.90
C ILE A 174 0.57 -9.12 -16.01
N THR A 175 0.05 -7.95 -16.33
CA THR A 175 0.69 -7.00 -17.25
C THR A 175 1.21 -5.80 -16.49
N PHE A 176 2.38 -5.35 -16.89
CA PHE A 176 3.03 -4.15 -16.39
C PHE A 176 3.13 -3.15 -17.53
N ARG A 177 2.76 -1.90 -17.29
CA ARG A 177 2.88 -0.84 -18.29
C ARG A 177 3.58 0.39 -17.69
N GLU A 178 4.74 0.71 -18.26
CA GLU A 178 5.45 1.95 -17.97
C GLU A 178 4.92 3.05 -18.89
N PRO A 179 4.56 4.25 -18.40
CA PRO A 179 4.20 5.38 -19.27
C PRO A 179 5.42 5.89 -20.07
N TYR A 180 5.15 6.61 -21.18
CA TYR A 180 6.20 7.11 -22.07
C TYR A 180 7.19 8.07 -21.42
N ASP A 181 6.78 8.76 -20.36
CA ASP A 181 7.65 9.69 -19.61
C ASP A 181 8.69 8.98 -18.74
N LYS A 182 8.56 7.66 -18.56
CA LYS A 182 9.45 6.80 -17.74
C LYS A 182 9.70 7.31 -16.32
N LEU A 183 8.77 8.03 -15.76
CA LEU A 183 8.90 8.68 -14.45
C LEU A 183 8.66 7.74 -13.27
N GLY A 184 9.18 6.49 -13.30
CA GLY A 184 9.12 5.57 -12.16
C GLY A 184 7.69 5.17 -11.76
N ARG A 185 6.79 5.08 -12.73
CA ARG A 185 5.41 4.61 -12.53
C ARG A 185 5.19 3.33 -13.33
N ILE A 186 4.51 2.37 -12.73
CA ILE A 186 4.10 1.13 -13.39
C ILE A 186 2.63 0.90 -13.13
N THR A 187 1.84 0.83 -14.20
CA THR A 187 0.45 0.35 -14.11
C THR A 187 0.47 -1.17 -14.14
N VAL A 188 -0.21 -1.79 -13.19
CA VAL A 188 -0.39 -3.23 -13.10
C VAL A 188 -1.85 -3.55 -13.43
N GLU A 189 -2.07 -4.53 -14.30
CA GLU A 189 -3.39 -5.07 -14.62
C GLU A 189 -3.31 -6.59 -14.54
N GLY A 190 -4.26 -7.20 -13.81
CA GLY A 190 -4.34 -8.64 -13.59
C GLY A 190 -5.57 -9.25 -14.25
N GLU A 191 -5.42 -10.45 -14.82
CA GLU A 191 -6.54 -11.25 -15.32
C GLU A 191 -6.48 -12.64 -14.72
N ASN A 192 -7.63 -13.13 -14.27
CA ASN A 192 -7.81 -14.44 -13.61
C ASN A 192 -6.90 -14.61 -12.39
N THR A 193 -6.85 -13.60 -11.52
CA THR A 193 -5.92 -13.54 -10.38
C THR A 193 -6.46 -14.11 -9.07
N SER A 194 -7.73 -14.53 -9.03
CA SER A 194 -8.46 -14.88 -7.80
C SER A 194 -7.84 -16.02 -6.97
N TYR A 195 -7.04 -16.88 -7.58
CA TYR A 195 -6.29 -17.92 -6.88
C TYR A 195 -5.19 -17.34 -5.96
N PHE A 196 -4.62 -16.20 -6.35
CA PHE A 196 -3.46 -15.60 -5.70
C PHE A 196 -3.82 -14.56 -4.63
N HIS A 197 -5.10 -14.36 -4.35
CA HIS A 197 -5.53 -13.40 -3.33
C HIS A 197 -6.89 -13.75 -2.71
N GLY A 198 -7.13 -13.24 -1.51
CA GLY A 198 -8.45 -13.32 -0.86
C GLY A 198 -9.53 -12.56 -1.64
N ALA A 199 -10.80 -12.89 -1.37
CA ALA A 199 -11.97 -12.48 -2.18
C ALA A 199 -12.13 -10.98 -2.46
N ARG A 200 -11.51 -10.11 -1.67
CA ARG A 200 -11.59 -8.63 -1.82
C ARG A 200 -10.24 -7.99 -2.14
N ALA A 201 -9.19 -8.78 -2.30
CA ALA A 201 -7.91 -8.27 -2.74
C ALA A 201 -7.85 -8.24 -4.28
N TYR A 202 -6.97 -7.41 -4.80
CA TYR A 202 -6.71 -7.23 -6.23
C TYR A 202 -5.31 -6.66 -6.40
N PHE A 203 -4.70 -6.90 -7.55
CA PHE A 203 -3.35 -6.44 -7.88
C PHE A 203 -3.33 -5.16 -8.71
N ASP A 204 -4.43 -4.84 -9.36
CA ASP A 204 -4.55 -3.71 -10.28
C ASP A 204 -4.26 -2.38 -9.59
N GLY A 205 -3.56 -1.49 -10.28
CA GLY A 205 -3.25 -0.18 -9.75
C GLY A 205 -2.07 0.51 -10.43
N VAL A 206 -1.81 1.74 -10.00
CA VAL A 206 -0.63 2.52 -10.40
C VAL A 206 0.35 2.51 -9.24
N TYR A 207 1.49 1.91 -9.47
CA TYR A 207 2.57 1.76 -8.49
C TYR A 207 3.66 2.79 -8.77
N LEU A 208 3.98 3.61 -7.78
CA LEU A 208 5.03 4.61 -7.85
C LEU A 208 6.32 4.05 -7.26
N TRP A 209 7.43 4.30 -7.91
CA TRP A 209 8.74 3.98 -7.37
C TRP A 209 9.00 4.73 -6.05
N THR A 210 9.37 3.99 -5.01
CA THR A 210 9.60 4.51 -3.67
C THR A 210 11.04 4.38 -3.20
N GLY A 211 11.83 3.51 -3.83
CA GLY A 211 13.23 3.32 -3.45
C GLY A 211 13.93 2.18 -4.18
N GLU A 212 15.24 2.14 -3.98
CA GLU A 212 16.09 1.03 -4.43
C GLU A 212 15.88 -0.20 -3.52
N LEU A 213 16.21 -1.38 -4.06
CA LEU A 213 16.30 -2.62 -3.31
C LEU A 213 17.76 -2.89 -2.93
N THR A 214 17.98 -3.29 -1.68
CA THR A 214 19.30 -3.80 -1.26
C THR A 214 19.64 -5.09 -2.01
N PRO A 215 20.91 -5.52 -2.07
CA PRO A 215 21.28 -6.79 -2.70
C PRO A 215 20.54 -8.00 -2.11
N GLU A 216 20.29 -8.02 -0.79
CA GLU A 216 19.54 -9.07 -0.13
C GLU A 216 18.07 -9.08 -0.55
N GLU A 217 17.44 -7.92 -0.66
CA GLU A 217 16.04 -7.78 -1.15
C GLU A 217 15.94 -8.20 -2.62
N GLN A 218 16.90 -7.81 -3.46
CA GLN A 218 16.94 -8.25 -4.85
C GLN A 218 17.03 -9.79 -4.95
N GLN A 219 17.84 -10.42 -4.09
CA GLN A 219 17.96 -11.87 -4.08
C GLN A 219 16.65 -12.55 -3.66
N LYS A 220 15.93 -12.01 -2.68
CA LYS A 220 14.60 -12.51 -2.28
C LYS A 220 13.61 -12.45 -3.45
N VAL A 221 13.57 -11.34 -4.18
CA VAL A 221 12.69 -11.19 -5.36
C VAL A 221 13.02 -12.24 -6.43
N ILE A 222 14.31 -12.48 -6.72
CA ILE A 222 14.75 -13.49 -7.69
C ILE A 222 14.35 -14.91 -7.26
N GLU A 223 14.41 -15.20 -5.96
CA GLU A 223 14.04 -16.49 -5.40
C GLU A 223 12.51 -16.67 -5.22
N GLY A 224 11.74 -15.64 -5.50
CA GLY A 224 10.28 -15.64 -5.28
C GLY A 224 9.91 -15.77 -3.80
N LYS A 225 10.78 -15.28 -2.90
CA LYS A 225 10.54 -15.26 -1.47
C LYS A 225 9.95 -13.91 -1.08
N TRP A 226 8.74 -13.93 -0.55
CA TRP A 226 8.12 -12.81 0.13
C TRP A 226 8.38 -12.88 1.63
N ASP A 227 8.49 -11.74 2.27
CA ASP A 227 8.51 -11.69 3.74
C ASP A 227 7.15 -12.20 4.24
N GLU A 228 7.18 -13.33 4.98
CA GLU A 228 6.05 -13.87 5.73
C GLU A 228 5.72 -12.99 6.94
#